data_e9385676acd261d0ef0c8efbc938fb61
#
_entry.id   e9385676acd261d0ef0c8efbc938fb61
#
_cell.length_a   1.000
_cell.length_b   1.000
_cell.length_c   1.000
_cell.angle_alpha   90.00
_cell.angle_beta   90.00
_cell.angle_gamma   90.00
#
_symmetry.space_group_name_H-M   'P 1'
#
loop_
_entity.id
_entity.type
_entity.pdbx_description
1 polymer ?
#
loop_
_entity_poly.entity_id
_entity_poly.type
_entity_poly.pdbx_seq_one_letter_code
_entity_poly.pdbx_strand_id
1 'polypeptide(L)'
;MGLAALFAACENNENEGPEGPEPREQVGRTVLVYIVGDAGDLNNELSSLFKINFSDMKAGMEEVDYSKCNLVVYSEMVNDVPHLISLKQKNGKVVADTLFTYDEQNPLDKEVMASVISQTVSYFPADSYGFVFLSHSSSWVPASNNANSRSIGYYPVSYTHLTLPTKS
;
A
#
# COMPACT_ATOMS: atom_id res chain seq x y z
N MET A 1 62.71 -0.24 -11.83
CA MET A 1 61.67 0.25 -12.79
C MET A 1 60.48 -0.66 -12.70
N GLY A 2 59.46 -0.26 -11.93
CA GLY A 2 58.23 -1.01 -11.74
C GLY A 2 57.11 -0.29 -12.50
N LEU A 3 56.51 -0.99 -13.42
CA LEU A 3 55.41 -0.51 -14.24
C LEU A 3 54.09 -0.77 -13.47
N ALA A 4 53.44 0.29 -12.97
CA ALA A 4 52.12 0.22 -12.38
C ALA A 4 51.08 0.25 -13.49
N ALA A 5 50.36 -0.84 -13.69
CA ALA A 5 49.19 -0.88 -14.56
C ALA A 5 47.98 -0.31 -13.82
N LEU A 6 47.47 0.83 -14.29
CA LEU A 6 46.19 1.38 -13.88
C LEU A 6 45.08 0.60 -14.61
N PHE A 7 44.31 -0.16 -13.84
CA PHE A 7 43.04 -0.67 -14.33
C PHE A 7 41.98 0.43 -14.12
N ALA A 8 41.58 1.07 -15.21
CA ALA A 8 40.38 1.89 -15.22
C ALA A 8 39.15 0.94 -15.19
N ALA A 9 38.48 0.87 -14.07
CA ALA A 9 37.17 0.26 -13.99
C ALA A 9 36.17 1.24 -14.68
N CYS A 10 35.62 0.82 -15.80
CA CYS A 10 34.43 1.47 -16.34
C CYS A 10 33.25 1.10 -15.44
N GLU A 11 32.79 2.02 -14.62
CA GLU A 11 31.49 1.94 -14.01
C GLU A 11 30.44 2.16 -15.09
N ASN A 12 29.72 1.10 -15.44
CA ASN A 12 28.53 1.20 -16.26
C ASN A 12 27.41 1.80 -15.37
N ASN A 13 27.19 3.09 -15.56
CA ASN A 13 26.00 3.77 -15.04
C ASN A 13 24.82 3.42 -15.97
N GLU A 14 24.15 2.29 -15.71
CA GLU A 14 22.90 1.95 -16.37
C GLU A 14 21.74 2.01 -15.38
N ASN A 15 20.83 2.97 -15.63
CA ASN A 15 19.48 3.11 -15.09
C ASN A 15 19.34 3.49 -13.61
N GLU A 16 19.62 4.74 -13.32
CA GLU A 16 18.90 5.42 -12.24
C GLU A 16 17.48 5.76 -12.75
N GLY A 17 16.54 4.83 -12.54
CA GLY A 17 15.14 5.19 -12.46
C GLY A 17 14.94 6.18 -11.32
N PRO A 18 13.79 6.89 -11.21
CA PRO A 18 13.59 7.84 -10.13
C PRO A 18 13.88 7.17 -8.80
N GLU A 19 14.89 7.68 -8.09
CA GLU A 19 15.28 7.17 -6.77
C GLU A 19 14.06 7.20 -5.86
N GLY A 20 13.58 6.01 -5.49
CA GLY A 20 12.56 5.88 -4.46
C GLY A 20 13.13 6.33 -3.11
N PRO A 21 12.29 6.51 -2.10
CA PRO A 21 12.76 6.83 -0.76
C PRO A 21 13.72 5.76 -0.25
N GLU A 22 14.74 6.15 0.50
CA GLU A 22 15.66 5.17 1.10
C GLU A 22 14.90 4.23 2.06
N PRO A 23 15.27 2.93 2.08
CA PRO A 23 14.71 1.99 3.04
C PRO A 23 14.94 2.46 4.48
N ARG A 24 13.95 2.27 5.33
CA ARG A 24 14.06 2.59 6.75
C ARG A 24 14.83 1.52 7.50
N GLU A 25 15.26 1.85 8.71
CA GLU A 25 15.79 0.86 9.63
C GLU A 25 14.74 -0.20 9.96
N GLN A 26 15.20 -1.44 10.19
CA GLN A 26 14.32 -2.54 10.56
C GLN A 26 13.68 -2.30 11.92
N VAL A 27 12.38 -2.58 12.00
CA VAL A 27 11.58 -2.45 13.24
C VAL A 27 10.90 -3.77 13.59
N GLY A 28 10.26 -3.86 14.74
CA GLY A 28 9.54 -5.07 15.15
C GLY A 28 8.31 -5.37 14.29
N ARG A 29 7.61 -4.34 13.79
CA ARG A 29 6.41 -4.53 12.96
C ARG A 29 6.18 -3.42 11.94
N THR A 30 5.78 -3.81 10.74
CA THR A 30 5.19 -2.91 9.74
C THR A 30 3.76 -3.34 9.43
N VAL A 31 2.83 -2.39 9.47
CA VAL A 31 1.43 -2.62 9.10
C VAL A 31 1.13 -1.85 7.82
N LEU A 32 0.67 -2.57 6.81
CA LEU A 32 0.12 -1.98 5.58
C LEU A 32 -1.41 -1.96 5.67
N VAL A 33 -1.99 -0.77 5.62
CA VAL A 33 -3.43 -0.56 5.44
C VAL A 33 -3.67 -0.31 3.95
N TYR A 34 -4.35 -1.23 3.30
CA TYR A 34 -4.62 -1.19 1.86
C TYR A 34 -6.07 -0.80 1.63
N ILE A 35 -6.30 0.39 1.11
CA ILE A 35 -7.63 1.00 1.00
C ILE A 35 -8.00 1.16 -0.46
N VAL A 36 -9.13 0.54 -0.84
CA VAL A 36 -9.76 0.67 -2.14
C VAL A 36 -11.05 1.44 -1.95
N GLY A 37 -10.99 2.74 -2.16
CA GLY A 37 -12.06 3.68 -1.85
C GLY A 37 -12.90 4.09 -3.04
N ASP A 38 -12.43 3.85 -4.27
CA ASP A 38 -13.23 4.08 -5.47
C ASP A 38 -14.11 2.85 -5.75
N ALA A 39 -15.39 2.99 -5.49
CA ALA A 39 -16.42 2.02 -5.82
C ALA A 39 -17.34 2.51 -6.96
N GLY A 40 -16.88 3.47 -7.74
CA GLY A 40 -17.67 4.09 -8.82
C GLY A 40 -18.88 4.86 -8.30
N ASP A 41 -20.02 4.65 -8.94
CA ASP A 41 -21.29 5.35 -8.61
C ASP A 41 -21.88 5.00 -7.23
N LEU A 42 -21.24 4.08 -6.48
CA LEU A 42 -21.72 3.66 -5.16
C LEU A 42 -21.33 4.65 -4.06
N ASN A 43 -21.50 5.92 -4.31
CA ASN A 43 -21.36 7.02 -3.36
C ASN A 43 -19.95 7.19 -2.77
N ASN A 44 -19.51 8.39 -2.61
CA ASN A 44 -18.28 8.81 -1.92
C ASN A 44 -18.20 8.40 -0.43
N GLU A 45 -18.95 7.38 0.00
CA GLU A 45 -19.03 6.96 1.40
C GLU A 45 -17.68 6.46 1.90
N LEU A 46 -16.98 5.61 1.13
CA LEU A 46 -15.65 5.12 1.53
C LEU A 46 -14.62 6.24 1.55
N SER A 47 -14.69 7.19 0.61
CA SER A 47 -13.79 8.34 0.62
C SER A 47 -14.03 9.24 1.84
N SER A 48 -15.25 9.35 2.30
CA SER A 48 -15.58 10.08 3.54
C SER A 48 -15.13 9.31 4.78
N LEU A 49 -15.34 8.00 4.83
CA LEU A 49 -14.88 7.12 5.89
C LEU A 49 -13.33 7.07 5.93
N PHE A 50 -12.67 7.10 4.77
CA PHE A 50 -11.22 7.18 4.71
C PHE A 50 -10.67 8.38 5.45
N LYS A 51 -11.25 9.57 5.26
CA LYS A 51 -10.80 10.78 5.95
C LYS A 51 -10.88 10.65 7.47
N ILE A 52 -11.95 10.02 7.96
CA ILE A 52 -12.14 9.74 9.38
C ILE A 52 -11.09 8.73 9.85
N ASN A 53 -11.01 7.58 9.19
CA ASN A 53 -10.06 6.51 9.52
C ASN A 53 -8.61 6.98 9.46
N PHE A 54 -8.28 7.83 8.47
CA PHE A 54 -6.94 8.38 8.33
C PHE A 54 -6.60 9.36 9.47
N SER A 55 -7.57 10.16 9.90
CA SER A 55 -7.43 11.01 11.08
C SER A 55 -7.22 10.18 12.35
N ASP A 56 -8.00 9.10 12.51
CA ASP A 56 -7.89 8.20 13.66
C ASP A 56 -6.56 7.44 13.66
N MET A 57 -6.10 6.99 12.48
CA MET A 57 -4.77 6.40 12.33
C MET A 57 -3.67 7.39 12.74
N LYS A 58 -3.76 8.66 12.36
CA LYS A 58 -2.80 9.69 12.77
C LYS A 58 -2.83 9.89 14.29
N ALA A 59 -4.01 10.01 14.88
CA ALA A 59 -4.16 10.15 16.32
C ALA A 59 -3.60 8.93 17.09
N GLY A 60 -3.93 7.71 16.63
CA GLY A 60 -3.38 6.49 17.21
C GLY A 60 -1.86 6.40 17.11
N MET A 61 -1.29 6.90 16.03
CA MET A 61 0.16 6.92 15.84
C MET A 61 0.88 7.94 16.76
N GLU A 62 0.21 8.90 17.38
CA GLU A 62 0.82 9.80 18.37
C GLU A 62 1.29 9.04 19.62
N GLU A 63 0.62 7.94 19.97
CA GLU A 63 0.90 7.09 21.14
C GLU A 63 1.89 5.94 20.82
N VAL A 64 2.34 5.83 19.57
CA VAL A 64 3.14 4.69 19.12
C VAL A 64 4.64 5.01 19.17
N ASP A 65 5.41 4.03 19.60
CA ASP A 65 6.88 4.06 19.52
C ASP A 65 7.33 3.72 18.10
N TYR A 66 7.71 4.75 17.35
CA TYR A 66 8.16 4.64 15.96
C TYR A 66 9.46 3.85 15.78
N SER A 67 10.23 3.63 16.85
CA SER A 67 11.40 2.74 16.80
C SER A 67 11.01 1.26 16.72
N LYS A 68 9.72 0.95 16.98
CA LYS A 68 9.22 -0.44 17.04
C LYS A 68 8.26 -0.78 15.92
N CYS A 69 7.64 0.21 15.29
CA CYS A 69 6.67 -0.08 14.23
C CYS A 69 6.52 1.04 13.20
N ASN A 70 6.11 0.62 12.01
CA ASN A 70 5.70 1.49 10.91
C ASN A 70 4.23 1.29 10.60
N LEU A 71 3.56 2.37 10.23
CA LEU A 71 2.23 2.35 9.59
C LEU A 71 2.33 2.95 8.20
N VAL A 72 1.98 2.15 7.22
CA VAL A 72 1.98 2.49 5.80
C VAL A 72 0.57 2.34 5.27
N VAL A 73 0.12 3.28 4.47
CA VAL A 73 -1.24 3.31 3.92
C VAL A 73 -1.14 3.40 2.41
N TYR A 74 -1.65 2.39 1.72
CA TYR A 74 -1.99 2.51 0.30
C TYR A 74 -3.43 3.01 0.22
N SER A 75 -3.64 4.09 -0.52
CA SER A 75 -4.97 4.67 -0.69
C SER A 75 -5.27 4.93 -2.15
N GLU A 76 -6.39 4.42 -2.60
CA GLU A 76 -6.97 4.71 -3.90
C GLU A 76 -8.38 5.24 -3.65
N MET A 77 -8.65 6.48 -4.06
CA MET A 77 -9.85 7.24 -3.75
C MET A 77 -10.49 7.80 -5.01
N VAL A 78 -11.79 8.04 -4.95
CA VAL A 78 -12.54 8.68 -6.04
C VAL A 78 -11.91 10.03 -6.40
N ASN A 79 -11.65 10.24 -7.69
CA ASN A 79 -11.04 11.45 -8.26
C ASN A 79 -9.63 11.77 -7.73
N ASP A 80 -8.89 10.76 -7.29
CA ASP A 80 -7.50 10.88 -6.89
C ASP A 80 -6.69 9.72 -7.46
N VAL A 81 -5.40 9.92 -7.64
CA VAL A 81 -4.50 8.84 -8.05
C VAL A 81 -4.05 8.03 -6.83
N PRO A 82 -3.69 6.75 -7.02
CA PRO A 82 -3.25 5.95 -5.88
C PRO A 82 -1.97 6.45 -5.24
N HIS A 83 -1.90 6.40 -3.91
CA HIS A 83 -0.74 6.82 -3.14
C HIS A 83 -0.29 5.74 -2.15
N LEU A 84 1.02 5.63 -1.93
CA LEU A 84 1.58 4.95 -0.78
C LEU A 84 2.12 6.00 0.20
N ILE A 85 1.54 6.02 1.40
CA ILE A 85 1.74 7.05 2.41
C ILE A 85 2.32 6.41 3.66
N SER A 86 3.34 7.00 4.23
CA SER A 86 3.83 6.61 5.56
C SER A 86 3.39 7.63 6.61
N LEU A 87 2.83 7.14 7.70
CA LEU A 87 2.62 7.95 8.89
C LEU A 87 3.89 7.90 9.74
N LYS A 88 4.48 9.05 9.99
CA LYS A 88 5.71 9.17 10.77
C LYS A 88 5.69 10.37 11.72
N GLN A 89 6.47 10.30 12.77
CA GLN A 89 6.64 11.41 13.67
C GLN A 89 7.70 12.40 13.14
N LYS A 90 7.36 13.67 13.13
CA LYS A 90 8.27 14.77 12.82
C LYS A 90 8.01 15.92 13.78
N ASN A 91 9.03 16.33 14.53
CA ASN A 91 8.93 17.40 15.53
C ASN A 91 7.80 17.19 16.55
N GLY A 92 7.61 15.98 17.02
CA GLY A 92 6.58 15.62 18.00
C GLY A 92 5.14 15.56 17.46
N LYS A 93 4.97 15.61 16.13
CA LYS A 93 3.67 15.48 15.47
C LYS A 93 3.67 14.37 14.45
N VAL A 94 2.54 13.70 14.30
CA VAL A 94 2.35 12.71 13.23
C VAL A 94 2.09 13.43 11.91
N VAL A 95 2.93 13.16 10.94
CA VAL A 95 2.80 13.66 9.57
C VAL A 95 2.58 12.51 8.60
N ALA A 96 1.81 12.78 7.56
CA ALA A 96 1.67 11.90 6.41
C ALA A 96 2.74 12.28 5.38
N ASP A 97 3.52 11.29 4.96
CA ASP A 97 4.58 11.43 3.98
C ASP A 97 4.23 10.56 2.78
N THR A 98 3.87 11.17 1.66
CA THR A 98 3.59 10.45 0.43
C THR A 98 4.90 9.99 -0.18
N LEU A 99 5.08 8.66 -0.24
CA LEU A 99 6.30 8.03 -0.73
C LEU A 99 6.24 7.77 -2.22
N PHE A 100 5.09 7.28 -2.67
CA PHE A 100 4.83 6.97 -4.06
C PHE A 100 3.46 7.50 -4.47
N THR A 101 3.40 7.99 -5.67
CA THR A 101 2.18 8.30 -6.42
C THR A 101 2.19 7.40 -7.64
N TYR A 102 1.13 6.66 -7.86
CA TYR A 102 1.02 5.72 -8.96
C TYR A 102 0.14 6.32 -10.07
N ASP A 103 0.31 5.82 -11.28
CA ASP A 103 -0.66 6.03 -12.32
C ASP A 103 -1.97 5.31 -11.96
N GLU A 104 -3.07 5.70 -12.60
CA GLU A 104 -4.36 5.03 -12.41
C GLU A 104 -4.23 3.54 -12.73
N GLN A 105 -4.59 2.70 -11.78
CA GLN A 105 -4.46 1.24 -11.86
C GLN A 105 -5.58 0.56 -11.10
N ASN A 106 -5.88 -0.69 -11.46
CA ASN A 106 -6.84 -1.48 -10.71
C ASN A 106 -6.22 -1.99 -9.39
N PRO A 107 -6.60 -1.46 -8.23
CA PRO A 107 -6.01 -1.84 -6.94
C PRO A 107 -6.36 -3.29 -6.53
N LEU A 108 -7.34 -3.92 -7.17
CA LEU A 108 -7.72 -5.32 -6.93
C LEU A 108 -6.99 -6.30 -7.86
N ASP A 109 -6.19 -5.79 -8.78
CA ASP A 109 -5.32 -6.65 -9.59
C ASP A 109 -4.23 -7.24 -8.70
N LYS A 110 -4.00 -8.54 -8.83
CA LYS A 110 -3.05 -9.28 -7.98
C LYS A 110 -1.61 -8.81 -8.17
N GLU A 111 -1.26 -8.39 -9.39
CA GLU A 111 0.08 -7.87 -9.72
C GLU A 111 0.29 -6.48 -9.06
N VAL A 112 -0.73 -5.63 -9.08
CA VAL A 112 -0.72 -4.32 -8.43
C VAL A 112 -0.60 -4.50 -6.92
N MET A 113 -1.44 -5.33 -6.31
CA MET A 113 -1.40 -5.59 -4.87
C MET A 113 -0.06 -6.19 -4.45
N ALA A 114 0.45 -7.17 -5.20
CA ALA A 114 1.75 -7.79 -4.92
C ALA A 114 2.90 -6.77 -5.02
N SER A 115 2.85 -5.86 -6.00
CA SER A 115 3.84 -4.79 -6.16
C SER A 115 3.84 -3.84 -4.96
N VAL A 116 2.67 -3.36 -4.52
CA VAL A 116 2.54 -2.47 -3.36
C VAL A 116 3.02 -3.15 -2.07
N ILE A 117 2.67 -4.43 -1.87
CA ILE A 117 3.16 -5.21 -0.72
C ILE A 117 4.68 -5.34 -0.78
N SER A 118 5.24 -5.69 -1.94
CA SER A 118 6.69 -5.84 -2.12
C SER A 118 7.43 -4.54 -1.87
N GLN A 119 6.93 -3.41 -2.37
CA GLN A 119 7.48 -2.10 -2.08
C GLN A 119 7.41 -1.79 -0.59
N THR A 120 6.27 -2.06 0.07
CA THR A 120 6.14 -1.84 1.51
C THR A 120 7.18 -2.64 2.29
N VAL A 121 7.37 -3.92 1.96
CA VAL A 121 8.38 -4.78 2.61
C VAL A 121 9.79 -4.27 2.36
N SER A 122 10.09 -3.82 1.15
CA SER A 122 11.41 -3.32 0.76
C SER A 122 11.79 -2.03 1.49
N TYR A 123 10.86 -1.06 1.58
CA TYR A 123 11.13 0.25 2.18
C TYR A 123 10.90 0.30 3.69
N PHE A 124 10.17 -0.66 4.25
CA PHE A 124 9.83 -0.75 5.67
C PHE A 124 10.12 -2.14 6.22
N PRO A 125 11.41 -2.54 6.27
CA PRO A 125 11.77 -3.85 6.78
C PRO A 125 11.35 -4.01 8.24
N ALA A 126 10.83 -5.20 8.60
CA ALA A 126 10.35 -5.50 9.94
C ALA A 126 10.45 -7.00 10.24
N ASP A 127 10.43 -7.36 11.54
CA ASP A 127 10.41 -8.75 11.99
C ASP A 127 9.05 -9.42 11.70
N SER A 128 7.98 -8.60 11.60
CA SER A 128 6.63 -9.07 11.30
C SER A 128 5.84 -8.04 10.52
N TYR A 129 4.91 -8.54 9.69
CA TYR A 129 4.05 -7.68 8.88
C TYR A 129 2.58 -7.92 9.21
N GLY A 130 1.81 -6.82 9.26
CA GLY A 130 0.35 -6.83 9.32
C GLY A 130 -0.23 -6.29 8.02
N PHE A 131 -1.36 -6.84 7.60
CA PHE A 131 -2.10 -6.39 6.42
C PHE A 131 -3.55 -6.14 6.82
N VAL A 132 -4.02 -4.91 6.59
CA VAL A 132 -5.42 -4.51 6.78
C VAL A 132 -5.98 -4.13 5.43
N PHE A 133 -7.03 -4.81 5.00
CA PHE A 133 -7.69 -4.54 3.74
C PHE A 133 -9.04 -3.85 3.99
N LEU A 134 -9.24 -2.69 3.39
CA LEU A 134 -10.44 -1.89 3.48
C LEU A 134 -10.99 -1.65 2.07
N SER A 135 -12.18 -2.15 1.81
CA SER A 135 -12.87 -1.97 0.53
C SER A 135 -14.36 -2.25 0.69
N HIS A 136 -15.14 -1.89 -0.29
CA HIS A 136 -16.49 -2.40 -0.42
C HIS A 136 -16.47 -3.92 -0.64
N SER A 137 -17.48 -4.60 -0.11
CA SER A 137 -17.73 -6.01 -0.41
C SER A 137 -19.18 -6.21 -0.81
N SER A 138 -19.44 -7.16 -1.70
CA SER A 138 -20.79 -7.45 -2.17
C SER A 138 -21.66 -8.17 -1.14
N SER A 139 -21.12 -8.68 -0.07
CA SER A 139 -21.81 -9.32 1.09
C SER A 139 -21.12 -10.60 1.57
N TRP A 140 -21.31 -10.95 2.84
CA TRP A 140 -20.98 -12.27 3.41
C TRP A 140 -21.92 -13.37 2.94
N VAL A 141 -23.12 -12.99 2.52
CA VAL A 141 -24.15 -13.93 2.08
C VAL A 141 -24.13 -13.94 0.55
N PRO A 142 -24.01 -15.10 -0.11
CA PRO A 142 -24.14 -15.17 -1.56
C PRO A 142 -25.49 -14.61 -1.96
N ALA A 143 -25.51 -13.70 -2.95
CA ALA A 143 -26.75 -13.28 -3.57
C ALA A 143 -27.49 -14.54 -4.05
N SER A 144 -28.78 -14.64 -3.80
CA SER A 144 -29.61 -15.84 -3.92
C SER A 144 -29.59 -16.54 -5.30
N ASN A 145 -28.97 -15.93 -6.31
CA ASN A 145 -28.92 -16.43 -7.67
C ASN A 145 -27.54 -16.83 -8.18
N ASN A 146 -26.46 -16.66 -7.35
CA ASN A 146 -25.11 -17.09 -7.71
C ASN A 146 -24.38 -17.62 -6.46
N ALA A 147 -24.76 -18.81 -6.05
CA ALA A 147 -24.32 -19.45 -4.80
C ALA A 147 -22.79 -19.66 -4.66
N ASN A 148 -22.00 -19.34 -5.68
CA ASN A 148 -20.57 -19.65 -5.72
C ASN A 148 -19.62 -18.44 -5.75
N SER A 149 -20.10 -17.20 -5.71
CA SER A 149 -19.19 -16.04 -5.70
C SER A 149 -19.23 -15.32 -4.36
N ARG A 150 -18.15 -15.43 -3.62
CA ARG A 150 -17.83 -14.54 -2.50
C ARG A 150 -16.77 -13.57 -2.99
N SER A 151 -17.07 -12.28 -3.07
CA SER A 151 -16.08 -11.27 -3.43
C SER A 151 -15.72 -10.42 -2.23
N ILE A 152 -14.43 -10.22 -2.03
CA ILE A 152 -13.87 -9.24 -1.13
C ILE A 152 -13.25 -8.17 -2.03
N GLY A 153 -13.72 -6.94 -1.92
CA GLY A 153 -13.29 -5.85 -2.76
C GLY A 153 -14.13 -5.68 -4.03
N TYR A 154 -14.38 -4.45 -4.37
CA TYR A 154 -15.09 -4.05 -5.59
C TYR A 154 -14.37 -2.84 -6.19
N TYR A 155 -14.06 -2.94 -7.48
CA TYR A 155 -13.51 -1.85 -8.26
C TYR A 155 -14.30 -1.72 -9.57
N PRO A 156 -14.90 -0.55 -9.86
CA PRO A 156 -15.91 -0.43 -10.89
C PRO A 156 -15.39 -0.55 -12.32
N VAL A 157 -14.12 -0.25 -12.54
CA VAL A 157 -13.56 -0.18 -13.90
C VAL A 157 -13.31 -1.54 -14.52
N SER A 158 -13.19 -2.60 -13.73
CA SER A 158 -12.78 -3.91 -14.25
C SER A 158 -13.76 -5.07 -14.05
N TYR A 159 -14.88 -4.89 -13.35
CA TYR A 159 -15.78 -6.01 -13.00
C TYR A 159 -15.07 -7.29 -12.48
N THR A 160 -13.85 -7.13 -11.98
CA THR A 160 -13.04 -8.24 -11.50
C THR A 160 -13.35 -8.48 -10.04
N HIS A 161 -14.15 -9.49 -9.79
CA HIS A 161 -14.35 -10.01 -8.43
C HIS A 161 -13.16 -10.90 -8.08
N LEU A 162 -12.51 -10.62 -6.95
CA LEU A 162 -11.63 -11.61 -6.35
C LEU A 162 -12.49 -12.76 -5.81
N THR A 163 -12.54 -13.85 -6.54
CA THR A 163 -13.17 -15.09 -6.06
C THR A 163 -12.11 -15.92 -5.36
N LEU A 164 -12.33 -16.20 -4.08
CA LEU A 164 -11.53 -17.20 -3.40
C LEU A 164 -11.90 -18.59 -3.95
N PRO A 165 -10.93 -19.45 -4.28
CA PRO A 165 -11.23 -20.81 -4.72
C PRO A 165 -11.97 -21.53 -3.59
N THR A 166 -13.19 -22.00 -3.89
CA THR A 166 -13.90 -22.92 -3.01
C THR A 166 -13.20 -24.26 -3.10
N LYS A 167 -12.68 -24.78 -1.99
CA LYS A 167 -12.30 -26.20 -1.92
C LYS A 167 -13.53 -27.05 -2.18
N SER A 168 -13.50 -27.77 -3.29
CA SER A 168 -14.38 -28.91 -3.53
C SER A 168 -14.05 -30.07 -2.60
#